data_db110fdc1020eb9564bbc8fe90fadb26
#
_entry.id   db110fdc1020eb9564bbc8fe90fadb26
#
_cell.length_a   1.000
_cell.length_b   1.000
_cell.length_c   1.000
_cell.angle_alpha   90.00
_cell.angle_beta   90.00
_cell.angle_gamma   90.00
#
_symmetry.space_group_name_H-M   'P 1'
#
loop_
_entity.id
_entity.type
_entity.pdbx_description
1 polymer ?
#
loop_
_entity_poly.entity_id
_entity_poly.type
_entity_poly.pdbx_seq_one_letter_code
_entity_poly.pdbx_strand_id
1 'polypeptide(L)' 'MLGLRHRRFRRDVHRLIDGELPNERLAELQSHLDACSDCREDLRWWIAVRLALHAPSPP' A
#
# COMPACT_ATOMS: atom_id res chain seq x y z
N MET A 1 2.10 15.59 -10.48
CA MET A 1 0.71 15.17 -10.60
C MET A 1 0.62 13.65 -10.66
N LEU A 2 -0.27 13.07 -9.86
CA LEU A 2 -0.43 11.64 -9.79
C LEU A 2 -1.23 11.14 -10.99
N GLY A 3 -0.58 10.43 -11.90
CA GLY A 3 -1.23 9.92 -13.09
C GLY A 3 -1.78 8.51 -12.92
N LEU A 4 -2.11 7.87 -14.04
CA LEU A 4 -2.62 6.51 -14.07
C LEU A 4 -1.67 5.50 -13.41
N ARG A 5 -0.36 5.75 -13.49
CA ARG A 5 0.66 4.93 -12.87
C ARG A 5 0.45 4.82 -11.36
N HIS A 6 0.14 5.93 -10.69
CA HIS A 6 -0.10 5.93 -9.26
C HIS A 6 -1.40 5.22 -8.88
N ARG A 7 -2.44 5.31 -9.71
CA ARG A 7 -3.68 4.57 -9.49
C ARG A 7 -3.42 3.07 -9.48
N ARG A 8 -2.61 2.60 -10.41
CA ARG A 8 -2.26 1.19 -10.50
C ARG A 8 -1.52 0.74 -9.24
N PHE A 9 -0.56 1.53 -8.79
CA PHE A 9 0.19 1.19 -7.58
C PHE A 9 -0.65 1.29 -6.32
N ARG A 10 -1.58 2.21 -6.26
CA ARG A 10 -2.53 2.27 -5.15
C ARG A 10 -3.37 1.00 -5.07
N ARG A 11 -3.81 0.51 -6.19
CA ARG A 11 -4.55 -0.75 -6.25
C ARG A 11 -3.68 -1.91 -5.77
N ASP A 12 -2.42 -1.94 -6.16
CA ASP A 12 -1.48 -2.95 -5.72
C ASP A 12 -1.24 -2.87 -4.21
N VAL A 13 -1.18 -1.67 -3.65
CA VAL A 13 -1.06 -1.48 -2.20
C VAL A 13 -2.25 -2.11 -1.47
N HIS A 14 -3.46 -1.90 -1.96
CA HIS A 14 -4.64 -2.51 -1.36
C HIS A 14 -4.58 -4.04 -1.42
N ARG A 15 -4.16 -4.59 -2.54
CA ARG A 15 -4.00 -6.03 -2.69
C ARG A 15 -2.91 -6.58 -1.78
N LEU A 16 -1.83 -5.83 -1.60
CA LEU A 16 -0.76 -6.22 -0.69
C LEU A 16 -1.28 -6.31 0.74
N ILE A 17 -2.06 -5.33 1.17
CA ILE A 17 -2.65 -5.31 2.51
C ILE A 17 -3.59 -6.50 2.70
N ASP A 18 -4.32 -6.89 1.67
CA ASP A 18 -5.23 -8.03 1.70
C ASP A 18 -4.52 -9.38 1.53
N GLY A 19 -3.23 -9.37 1.25
CA GLY A 19 -2.46 -10.58 1.04
C GLY A 19 -2.70 -11.24 -0.32
N GLU A 20 -3.20 -10.49 -1.29
CA GLU A 20 -3.58 -11.02 -2.60
C GLU A 20 -2.66 -10.58 -3.73
N LEU A 21 -1.58 -9.87 -3.43
CA LEU A 21 -0.68 -9.36 -4.46
C LEU A 21 0.27 -10.44 -4.95
N PRO A 22 0.31 -10.73 -6.28
CA PRO A 22 1.27 -11.68 -6.83
C PRO A 22 2.71 -11.21 -6.64
N ASN A 23 3.64 -12.15 -6.52
CA ASN A 23 5.07 -11.83 -6.32
C ASN A 23 5.65 -10.95 -7.41
N GLU A 24 5.22 -11.16 -8.65
CA GLU A 24 5.67 -10.35 -9.79
C GLU A 24 5.31 -8.89 -9.62
N ARG A 25 4.12 -8.64 -9.13
CA ARG A 25 3.64 -7.28 -8.85
C ARG A 25 4.31 -6.69 -7.63
N LEU A 26 4.64 -7.53 -6.66
CA LEU A 26 5.31 -7.09 -5.45
C LEU A 26 6.66 -6.45 -5.75
N ALA A 27 7.45 -7.06 -6.65
CA ALA A 27 8.74 -6.52 -7.05
C ALA A 27 8.60 -5.14 -7.71
N GLU A 28 7.63 -4.98 -8.60
CA GLU A 28 7.36 -3.70 -9.25
C GLU A 28 6.90 -2.65 -8.25
N LEU A 29 6.04 -3.06 -7.31
CA LEU A 29 5.56 -2.17 -6.27
C LEU A 29 6.71 -1.69 -5.38
N GLN A 30 7.61 -2.57 -4.98
CA GLN A 30 8.77 -2.20 -4.18
C GLN A 30 9.65 -1.19 -4.90
N SER A 31 9.90 -1.39 -6.18
CA SER A 31 10.68 -0.44 -6.98
C SER A 31 10.02 0.94 -7.01
N HIS A 32 8.71 0.97 -7.17
CA HIS A 32 7.96 2.23 -7.17
C HIS A 32 8.01 2.89 -5.80
N LEU A 33 7.85 2.13 -4.74
CA LEU A 33 7.89 2.67 -3.38
C LEU A 33 9.27 3.27 -3.05
N ASP A 34 10.34 2.66 -3.56
CA ASP A 34 11.68 3.20 -3.38
C ASP A 34 11.86 4.55 -4.08
N ALA A 35 11.15 4.75 -5.19
CA ALA A 35 11.29 5.97 -6.00
C ALA A 35 10.25 7.05 -5.67
N CYS A 36 9.19 6.72 -4.97
CA CYS A 36 8.07 7.63 -4.75
C CYS A 36 7.73 7.76 -3.26
N SER A 37 8.09 8.89 -2.66
CA SER A 37 7.80 9.13 -1.24
C SER A 37 6.29 9.25 -0.96
N ASP A 38 5.54 9.80 -1.89
CA ASP A 38 4.09 9.95 -1.74
C ASP A 38 3.41 8.59 -1.62
N CYS A 39 3.85 7.62 -2.41
CA CYS A 39 3.31 6.27 -2.35
C CYS A 39 3.69 5.56 -1.06
N ARG A 40 4.90 5.83 -0.53
CA ARG A 40 5.30 5.29 0.77
C ARG A 40 4.43 5.84 1.90
N GLU A 41 4.14 7.13 1.86
CA GLU A 41 3.27 7.76 2.86
C GLU A 41 1.85 7.19 2.78
N ASP A 42 1.36 6.99 1.57
CA ASP A 42 0.05 6.42 1.34
C ASP A 42 -0.03 5.00 1.92
N LEU A 43 1.00 4.20 1.69
CA LEU A 43 1.08 2.84 2.24
C LEU A 43 1.08 2.87 3.76
N ARG A 44 1.87 3.75 4.38
CA ARG A 44 1.92 3.89 5.83
C ARG A 44 0.55 4.23 6.40
N TRP A 45 -0.14 5.15 5.75
CA TRP A 45 -1.47 5.57 6.18
C TRP A 45 -2.46 4.40 6.13
N TRP A 46 -2.46 3.65 5.04
CA TRP A 46 -3.36 2.50 4.89
C TRP A 46 -3.06 1.40 5.91
N ILE A 47 -1.79 1.15 6.17
CA ILE A 47 -1.41 0.18 7.20
C ILE A 47 -1.89 0.65 8.57
N ALA A 48 -1.70 1.92 8.88
CA ALA A 48 -2.15 2.48 10.16
C ALA A 48 -3.66 2.38 10.33
N VAL A 49 -4.41 2.69 9.28
CA VAL A 49 -5.88 2.57 9.30
C VAL A 49 -6.30 1.12 9.53
N ARG A 50 -5.68 0.20 8.81
CA ARG A 50 -6.01 -1.22 8.95
C ARG A 50 -5.71 -1.74 10.35
N LEU A 51 -4.57 -1.38 10.90
CA LEU A 51 -4.20 -1.77 12.26
C LEU A 51 -5.17 -1.18 13.29
N ALA A 52 -5.59 0.06 13.09
CA ALA A 52 -6.56 0.70 13.97
C ALA A 52 -7.91 -0.01 13.94
N LEU A 53 -8.34 -0.45 12.74
CA LEU A 53 -9.63 -1.14 12.59
C LEU A 53 -9.61 -2.56 13.17
N HIS A 54 -8.45 -3.20 13.17
CA HIS A 54 -8.30 -4.59 13.63
C HIS A 54 -7.65 -4.70 15.01
N ALA A 55 -7.23 -3.58 15.59
CA ALA A 55 -6.65 -3.59 16.93
C ALA A 55 -7.71 -3.97 17.95
N PRO A 56 -7.36 -4.75 18.98
CA PRO A 56 -8.31 -5.02 20.07
C PRO A 56 -8.67 -3.72 20.77
N SER A 57 -9.94 -3.58 21.09
CA SER A 57 -10.40 -2.40 21.81
C SER A 57 -9.73 -2.34 23.19
N PRO A 58 -9.26 -1.17 23.61
CA PRO A 58 -8.72 -1.06 24.97
C PRO A 58 -9.81 -1.36 26.00
N PRO A 59 -9.43 -1.96 27.11
CA PRO A 59 -10.39 -2.27 28.17
C PRO A 59 -10.98 -1.02 28.82
#